data_cecc8abcdd0b38c924d4fcc74b4868b5
#
_entry.id   cecc8abcdd0b38c924d4fcc74b4868b5
#
_cell.length_a   1.000
_cell.length_b   1.000
_cell.length_c   1.000
_cell.angle_alpha   90.00
_cell.angle_beta   90.00
_cell.angle_gamma   90.00
#
_symmetry.space_group_name_H-M   'P 1'
#
loop_
_entity.id
_entity.type
_entity.pdbx_description
1 polymer ?
#
loop_
_entity_poly.entity_id
_entity_poly.type
_entity_poly.pdbx_seq_one_letter_code
_entity_poly.pdbx_strand_id
1 'polypeptide(L)'
;MQEETPSFLKKFCEDEWTKCSSEERITLIQLLSNYEAEKLGIPKVSVVSGRIDLVTLGYYDDEKNEIVVDIEHMREDSARDVTVTILHETYHAYQYYLAKNIDFNSEISKTAYFDTARSWRDNSLNYIDGHENREGYSAQPLEESARAFAQEEYKNLKPMIEE
;
A
#
# COMPACT_ATOMS: atom_id res chain seq x y z
N MET A 1 -26.57 1.76 -8.33
CA MET A 1 -25.78 0.83 -9.17
C MET A 1 -24.90 0.02 -8.23
N GLN A 2 -25.00 -1.29 -8.28
CA GLN A 2 -23.98 -2.13 -7.63
C GLN A 2 -22.75 -2.03 -8.52
N GLU A 3 -21.64 -1.53 -8.00
CA GLU A 3 -20.38 -1.61 -8.69
C GLU A 3 -20.03 -3.09 -8.87
N GLU A 4 -19.85 -3.52 -10.11
CA GLU A 4 -19.47 -4.91 -10.37
C GLU A 4 -18.08 -5.16 -9.76
N THR A 5 -17.98 -6.21 -8.97
CA THR A 5 -16.70 -6.65 -8.40
C THR A 5 -15.70 -6.90 -9.53
N PRO A 6 -14.53 -6.25 -9.52
CA PRO A 6 -13.53 -6.48 -10.56
C PRO A 6 -13.10 -7.95 -10.62
N SER A 7 -13.20 -8.55 -11.79
CA SER A 7 -12.94 -9.99 -11.99
C SER A 7 -11.51 -10.42 -11.62
N PHE A 8 -10.53 -9.50 -11.71
CA PHE A 8 -9.14 -9.80 -11.37
C PHE A 8 -8.94 -10.13 -9.89
N LEU A 9 -9.82 -9.63 -8.98
CA LEU A 9 -9.70 -9.89 -7.54
C LEU A 9 -9.77 -11.38 -7.21
N LYS A 10 -10.52 -12.16 -7.97
CA LYS A 10 -10.60 -13.62 -7.79
C LYS A 10 -9.26 -14.34 -7.99
N LYS A 11 -8.32 -13.73 -8.71
CA LYS A 11 -6.96 -14.27 -8.89
C LYS A 11 -6.09 -14.19 -7.64
N PHE A 12 -6.51 -13.41 -6.64
CA PHE A 12 -5.86 -13.36 -5.31
C PHE A 12 -6.38 -14.43 -4.34
N CYS A 13 -7.33 -15.28 -4.75
CA CYS A 13 -7.60 -16.53 -4.06
C CYS A 13 -6.37 -17.43 -4.15
N GLU A 14 -5.98 -18.10 -3.06
CA GLU A 14 -4.73 -18.88 -3.01
C GLU A 14 -4.65 -19.93 -4.12
N ASP A 15 -5.76 -20.64 -4.38
CA ASP A 15 -5.81 -21.67 -5.43
C ASP A 15 -5.57 -21.11 -6.85
N GLU A 16 -6.00 -19.89 -7.12
CA GLU A 16 -5.77 -19.22 -8.39
C GLU A 16 -4.39 -18.57 -8.45
N TRP A 17 -3.97 -17.95 -7.34
CA TRP A 17 -2.67 -17.29 -7.23
C TRP A 17 -1.50 -18.26 -7.48
N THR A 18 -1.56 -19.45 -6.92
CA THR A 18 -0.53 -20.49 -7.09
C THR A 18 -0.36 -20.96 -8.53
N LYS A 19 -1.39 -20.80 -9.37
CA LYS A 19 -1.34 -21.13 -10.80
C LYS A 19 -0.73 -20.00 -11.65
N CYS A 20 -0.63 -18.79 -11.12
CA CYS A 20 -0.13 -17.62 -11.84
C CYS A 20 1.39 -17.66 -11.97
N SER A 21 1.89 -17.30 -13.15
CA SER A 21 3.31 -17.01 -13.39
C SER A 21 3.74 -15.73 -12.68
N SER A 22 5.05 -15.51 -12.56
CA SER A 22 5.58 -14.25 -12.01
C SER A 22 5.13 -13.02 -12.81
N GLU A 23 5.03 -13.14 -14.12
CA GLU A 23 4.56 -12.06 -15.01
C GLU A 23 3.06 -11.77 -14.81
N GLU A 24 2.27 -12.81 -14.62
CA GLU A 24 0.84 -12.66 -14.28
C GLU A 24 0.68 -12.02 -12.90
N ARG A 25 1.47 -12.41 -11.91
CA ARG A 25 1.42 -11.85 -10.56
C ARG A 25 1.77 -10.37 -10.54
N ILE A 26 2.83 -9.95 -11.26
CA ILE A 26 3.18 -8.51 -11.32
C ILE A 26 2.06 -7.70 -11.99
N THR A 27 1.42 -8.22 -13.01
CA THR A 27 0.25 -7.59 -13.63
C THR A 27 -0.91 -7.49 -12.64
N LEU A 28 -1.20 -8.53 -11.89
CA LEU A 28 -2.27 -8.55 -10.90
C LEU A 28 -2.05 -7.55 -9.76
N ILE A 29 -0.83 -7.49 -9.21
CA ILE A 29 -0.53 -6.52 -8.14
C ILE A 29 -0.56 -5.07 -8.64
N GLN A 30 -0.21 -4.83 -9.91
CA GLN A 30 -0.41 -3.51 -10.52
C GLN A 30 -1.91 -3.16 -10.61
N LEU A 31 -2.75 -4.10 -11.01
CA LEU A 31 -4.21 -3.89 -11.07
C LEU A 31 -4.79 -3.64 -9.69
N LEU A 32 -4.33 -4.35 -8.66
CA LEU A 32 -4.76 -4.14 -7.28
C LEU A 32 -4.39 -2.73 -6.80
N SER A 33 -3.15 -2.31 -7.02
CA SER A 33 -2.71 -0.96 -6.67
C SER A 33 -3.50 0.12 -7.41
N ASN A 34 -3.79 -0.07 -8.70
CA ASN A 34 -4.62 0.85 -9.48
C ASN A 34 -6.04 0.97 -8.92
N TYR A 35 -6.64 -0.15 -8.55
CA TYR A 35 -7.97 -0.22 -7.95
C TYR A 35 -8.03 0.55 -6.63
N GLU A 36 -7.04 0.33 -5.77
CA GLU A 36 -6.95 1.06 -4.49
C GLU A 36 -6.64 2.55 -4.69
N ALA A 37 -5.76 2.89 -5.60
CA ALA A 37 -5.44 4.30 -5.91
C ALA A 37 -6.70 5.07 -6.37
N GLU A 38 -7.55 4.45 -7.19
CA GLU A 38 -8.82 5.03 -7.61
C GLU A 38 -9.76 5.25 -6.42
N LYS A 39 -9.90 4.27 -5.54
CA LYS A 39 -10.71 4.40 -4.30
C LYS A 39 -10.20 5.50 -3.38
N LEU A 40 -8.88 5.64 -3.27
CA LEU A 40 -8.23 6.66 -2.45
C LEU A 40 -8.20 8.04 -3.12
N GLY A 41 -8.55 8.13 -4.39
CA GLY A 41 -8.56 9.38 -5.14
C GLY A 41 -7.17 9.93 -5.46
N ILE A 42 -6.19 9.07 -5.63
CA ILE A 42 -4.80 9.44 -5.98
C ILE A 42 -4.44 8.97 -7.40
N PRO A 43 -3.40 9.58 -8.02
CA PRO A 43 -2.85 9.06 -9.27
C PRO A 43 -2.37 7.62 -9.14
N LYS A 44 -2.40 6.88 -10.23
CA LYS A 44 -1.86 5.52 -10.29
C LYS A 44 -0.38 5.50 -9.91
N VAL A 45 0.02 4.44 -9.21
CA VAL A 45 1.39 4.20 -8.76
C VAL A 45 1.96 3.04 -9.58
N SER A 46 3.18 3.18 -10.08
CA SER A 46 3.87 2.09 -10.77
C SER A 46 4.27 1.02 -9.78
N VAL A 47 4.00 -0.25 -10.09
CA VAL A 47 4.42 -1.39 -9.26
C VAL A 47 5.45 -2.22 -10.04
N VAL A 48 6.60 -2.41 -9.45
CA VAL A 48 7.69 -3.23 -10.00
C VAL A 48 8.15 -4.26 -8.99
N SER A 49 8.76 -5.34 -9.46
CA SER A 49 9.39 -6.33 -8.60
C SER A 49 10.91 -6.21 -8.67
N GLY A 50 11.57 -6.47 -7.56
CA GLY A 50 13.03 -6.44 -7.48
C GLY A 50 13.53 -7.16 -6.25
N ARG A 51 14.85 -7.32 -6.17
CA ARG A 51 15.48 -7.82 -4.94
C ARG A 51 15.68 -6.65 -4.00
N ILE A 52 15.17 -6.80 -2.78
CA ILE A 52 15.36 -5.83 -1.72
C ILE A 52 16.37 -6.42 -0.72
N ASP A 53 16.17 -6.30 0.54
CA ASP A 53 16.94 -6.98 1.58
C ASP A 53 16.20 -8.24 2.09
N LEU A 54 16.77 -8.94 3.07
CA LEU A 54 16.21 -10.19 3.59
C LEU A 54 14.94 -10.03 4.43
N VAL A 55 14.59 -8.81 4.82
CA VAL A 55 13.50 -8.54 5.77
C VAL A 55 12.41 -7.62 5.23
N THR A 56 12.68 -6.89 4.16
CA THR A 56 11.74 -5.94 3.55
C THR A 56 10.94 -6.63 2.45
N LEU A 57 9.62 -6.64 2.59
CA LEU A 57 8.71 -7.28 1.62
C LEU A 57 8.33 -6.36 0.47
N GLY A 58 8.34 -5.07 0.70
CA GLY A 58 8.08 -4.02 -0.27
C GLY A 58 8.34 -2.65 0.30
N TYR A 59 8.36 -1.65 -0.55
CA TYR A 59 8.41 -0.24 -0.14
C TYR A 59 7.84 0.68 -1.22
N TYR A 60 7.38 1.85 -0.79
CA TYR A 60 6.99 2.94 -1.66
C TYR A 60 8.13 3.95 -1.80
N ASP A 61 8.52 4.25 -3.03
CA ASP A 61 9.49 5.28 -3.38
C ASP A 61 8.74 6.54 -3.79
N ASP A 62 8.74 7.54 -2.91
CA ASP A 62 8.02 8.79 -3.12
C ASP A 62 8.63 9.68 -4.23
N GLU A 63 9.93 9.60 -4.45
CA GLU A 63 10.59 10.36 -5.52
C GLU A 63 10.20 9.87 -6.92
N LYS A 64 10.03 8.54 -7.06
CA LYS A 64 9.66 7.90 -8.32
C LYS A 64 8.17 7.67 -8.47
N ASN A 65 7.40 7.80 -7.40
CA ASN A 65 6.00 7.36 -7.31
C ASN A 65 5.87 5.87 -7.73
N GLU A 66 6.65 5.03 -7.08
CA GLU A 66 6.79 3.62 -7.44
C GLU A 66 6.75 2.73 -6.20
N ILE A 67 6.03 1.63 -6.29
CA ILE A 67 6.06 0.55 -5.32
C ILE A 67 7.02 -0.51 -5.83
N VAL A 68 7.99 -0.89 -5.00
CA VAL A 68 8.87 -2.04 -5.26
C VAL A 68 8.44 -3.17 -4.34
N VAL A 69 8.08 -4.32 -4.91
CA VAL A 69 7.79 -5.54 -4.16
C VAL A 69 8.96 -6.51 -4.27
N ASP A 70 9.34 -7.13 -3.15
CA ASP A 70 10.39 -8.14 -3.17
C ASP A 70 9.98 -9.33 -4.05
N ILE A 71 10.87 -9.73 -4.94
CA ILE A 71 10.55 -10.76 -5.94
C ILE A 71 10.30 -12.13 -5.30
N GLU A 72 11.01 -12.48 -4.23
CA GLU A 72 10.79 -13.75 -3.53
C GLU A 72 9.47 -13.73 -2.76
N HIS A 73 9.17 -12.61 -2.08
CA HIS A 73 7.87 -12.41 -1.44
C HIS A 73 6.72 -12.60 -2.44
N MET A 74 6.80 -11.98 -3.60
CA MET A 74 5.77 -12.10 -4.63
C MET A 74 5.61 -13.54 -5.15
N ARG A 75 6.70 -14.31 -5.22
CA ARG A 75 6.72 -15.68 -5.77
C ARG A 75 6.34 -16.75 -4.77
N GLU A 76 6.81 -16.64 -3.53
CA GLU A 76 6.83 -17.73 -2.57
C GLU A 76 5.80 -17.57 -1.45
N ASP A 77 5.42 -16.34 -1.12
CA ASP A 77 4.50 -16.09 -0.02
C ASP A 77 3.03 -16.20 -0.46
N SER A 78 2.12 -16.29 0.52
CA SER A 78 0.71 -16.47 0.27
C SER A 78 0.11 -15.27 -0.50
N ALA A 79 -0.94 -15.53 -1.26
CA ALA A 79 -1.71 -14.47 -1.92
C ALA A 79 -2.17 -13.39 -0.94
N ARG A 80 -2.58 -13.81 0.27
CA ARG A 80 -2.98 -12.89 1.35
C ARG A 80 -1.84 -11.94 1.73
N ASP A 81 -0.65 -12.48 1.97
CA ASP A 81 0.48 -11.69 2.45
C ASP A 81 0.96 -10.70 1.38
N VAL A 82 1.00 -11.13 0.12
CA VAL A 82 1.32 -10.24 -1.01
C VAL A 82 0.25 -9.15 -1.17
N THR A 83 -1.03 -9.51 -1.07
CA THR A 83 -2.14 -8.55 -1.12
C THR A 83 -1.99 -7.49 -0.04
N VAL A 84 -1.77 -7.89 1.21
CA VAL A 84 -1.60 -6.97 2.34
C VAL A 84 -0.41 -6.04 2.12
N THR A 85 0.71 -6.55 1.60
CA THR A 85 1.88 -5.71 1.26
C THR A 85 1.52 -4.64 0.23
N ILE A 86 0.84 -5.00 -0.86
CA ILE A 86 0.46 -4.02 -1.90
C ILE A 86 -0.53 -2.98 -1.37
N LEU A 87 -1.48 -3.37 -0.54
CA LEU A 87 -2.40 -2.44 0.11
C LEU A 87 -1.65 -1.45 1.02
N HIS A 88 -0.70 -1.95 1.79
CA HIS A 88 0.15 -1.14 2.68
C HIS A 88 0.95 -0.09 1.90
N GLU A 89 1.65 -0.52 0.86
CA GLU A 89 2.50 0.39 0.07
C GLU A 89 1.67 1.37 -0.76
N THR A 90 0.52 0.97 -1.29
CA THR A 90 -0.40 1.89 -1.97
C THR A 90 -0.95 2.95 -1.01
N TYR A 91 -1.18 2.58 0.25
CA TYR A 91 -1.59 3.55 1.26
C TYR A 91 -0.48 4.55 1.61
N HIS A 92 0.79 4.15 1.60
CA HIS A 92 1.91 5.09 1.70
C HIS A 92 1.87 6.12 0.56
N ALA A 93 1.60 5.70 -0.66
CA ALA A 93 1.43 6.65 -1.77
C ALA A 93 0.32 7.68 -1.49
N TYR A 94 -0.79 7.26 -0.92
CA TYR A 94 -1.87 8.16 -0.48
C TYR A 94 -1.43 9.13 0.60
N GLN A 95 -0.72 8.65 1.63
CA GLN A 95 -0.22 9.48 2.72
C GLN A 95 0.74 10.56 2.22
N TYR A 96 1.70 10.19 1.37
CA TYR A 96 2.65 11.12 0.77
C TYR A 96 1.98 12.10 -0.21
N TYR A 97 0.98 11.63 -0.96
CA TYR A 97 0.19 12.50 -1.82
C TYR A 97 -0.51 13.60 -1.01
N LEU A 98 -1.15 13.27 0.09
CA LEU A 98 -1.76 14.26 0.99
C LEU A 98 -0.72 15.19 1.60
N ALA A 99 0.40 14.65 2.07
CA ALA A 99 1.47 15.44 2.66
C ALA A 99 2.02 16.51 1.70
N LYS A 100 2.05 16.22 0.41
CA LYS A 100 2.54 17.14 -0.63
C LYS A 100 1.49 18.13 -1.14
N ASN A 101 0.22 17.74 -1.17
CA ASN A 101 -0.83 18.49 -1.84
C ASN A 101 -1.73 19.32 -0.92
N ILE A 102 -1.64 19.13 0.40
CA ILE A 102 -2.33 19.97 1.38
C ILE A 102 -1.47 21.20 1.69
N ASP A 103 -2.07 22.39 1.58
CA ASP A 103 -1.44 23.61 2.09
C ASP A 103 -1.60 23.69 3.62
N PHE A 104 -0.60 23.20 4.34
CA PHE A 104 -0.60 23.19 5.81
C PHE A 104 -0.43 24.57 6.44
N ASN A 105 -0.18 25.63 5.66
CA ASN A 105 -0.17 27.00 6.11
C ASN A 105 -1.56 27.67 6.03
N SER A 106 -2.53 27.05 5.36
CA SER A 106 -3.89 27.57 5.27
C SER A 106 -4.64 27.43 6.61
N GLU A 107 -5.59 28.34 6.89
CA GLU A 107 -6.39 28.30 8.12
C GLU A 107 -7.25 27.03 8.21
N ILE A 108 -7.78 26.56 7.07
CA ILE A 108 -8.60 25.36 7.04
C ILE A 108 -7.80 24.10 7.41
N SER A 109 -6.52 24.04 7.03
CA SER A 109 -5.65 22.90 7.36
C SER A 109 -5.28 22.83 8.85
N LYS A 110 -5.49 23.88 9.60
CA LYS A 110 -5.24 23.93 11.06
C LYS A 110 -6.40 23.36 11.87
N THR A 111 -7.50 22.98 11.24
CA THR A 111 -8.62 22.33 11.91
C THR A 111 -8.34 20.87 12.22
N ALA A 112 -9.05 20.31 13.19
CA ALA A 112 -8.89 18.91 13.62
C ALA A 112 -9.07 17.89 12.48
N TYR A 113 -9.85 18.23 11.45
CA TYR A 113 -10.04 17.38 10.27
C TYR A 113 -8.72 17.02 9.57
N PHE A 114 -7.72 17.89 9.62
CA PHE A 114 -6.42 17.70 8.99
C PHE A 114 -5.33 17.19 9.95
N ASP A 115 -5.64 16.89 11.21
CA ASP A 115 -4.64 16.46 12.20
C ASP A 115 -3.88 15.21 11.78
N THR A 116 -4.57 14.22 11.23
CA THR A 116 -3.95 12.98 10.73
C THR A 116 -2.99 13.27 9.56
N ALA A 117 -3.43 14.02 8.57
CA ALA A 117 -2.59 14.38 7.43
C ALA A 117 -1.35 15.20 7.85
N ARG A 118 -1.51 16.09 8.82
CA ARG A 118 -0.39 16.86 9.41
C ARG A 118 0.58 15.94 10.13
N SER A 119 0.08 14.98 10.89
CA SER A 119 0.91 13.96 11.55
C SER A 119 1.73 13.16 10.54
N TRP A 120 1.15 12.76 9.43
CA TRP A 120 1.88 12.06 8.36
C TRP A 120 2.95 12.95 7.72
N ARG A 121 2.63 14.22 7.42
CA ARG A 121 3.59 15.17 6.88
C ARG A 121 4.78 15.34 7.82
N ASP A 122 4.51 15.56 9.10
CA ASP A 122 5.57 15.78 10.11
C ASP A 122 6.42 14.51 10.27
N ASN A 123 5.80 13.34 10.26
CA ASN A 123 6.52 12.06 10.30
C ASN A 123 7.38 11.84 9.04
N SER A 124 6.90 12.21 7.86
CA SER A 124 7.67 12.08 6.61
C SER A 124 8.96 12.88 6.61
N LEU A 125 8.99 14.01 7.32
CA LEU A 125 10.17 14.86 7.51
C LEU A 125 11.14 14.30 8.57
N ASN A 126 10.66 13.40 9.43
CA ASN A 126 11.41 12.81 10.55
C ASN A 126 11.23 11.27 10.56
N TYR A 127 11.25 10.67 9.38
CA TYR A 127 11.01 9.23 9.23
C TYR A 127 12.08 8.39 9.91
N ILE A 128 11.63 7.37 10.64
CA ILE A 128 12.50 6.46 11.39
C ILE A 128 12.75 5.21 10.56
N ASP A 129 14.02 4.94 10.23
CA ASP A 129 14.43 3.74 9.52
C ASP A 129 14.34 2.51 10.45
N GLY A 130 13.67 1.45 9.96
CA GLY A 130 13.53 0.20 10.70
C GLY A 130 14.83 -0.56 10.93
N HIS A 131 15.87 -0.31 10.13
CA HIS A 131 17.20 -0.87 10.34
C HIS A 131 17.95 -0.21 11.50
N GLU A 132 17.61 1.04 11.82
CA GLU A 132 18.19 1.79 12.93
C GLU A 132 17.39 1.62 14.22
N ASN A 133 16.07 1.64 14.15
CA ASN A 133 15.18 1.53 15.30
C ASN A 133 13.86 0.85 14.89
N ARG A 134 13.76 -0.46 15.10
CA ARG A 134 12.59 -1.26 14.69
C ARG A 134 11.31 -0.89 15.45
N GLU A 135 11.40 -0.63 16.76
CA GLU A 135 10.23 -0.23 17.55
C GLU A 135 9.71 1.16 17.13
N GLY A 136 10.61 2.12 16.98
CA GLY A 136 10.28 3.46 16.52
C GLY A 136 9.71 3.46 15.10
N TYR A 137 10.28 2.66 14.20
CA TYR A 137 9.76 2.44 12.86
C TYR A 137 8.31 1.94 12.90
N SER A 138 8.06 0.87 13.64
CA SER A 138 6.75 0.23 13.70
C SER A 138 5.68 1.12 14.34
N ALA A 139 6.05 1.96 15.30
CA ALA A 139 5.15 2.83 16.05
C ALA A 139 4.92 4.21 15.40
N GLN A 140 5.70 4.58 14.37
CA GLN A 140 5.53 5.89 13.76
C GLN A 140 4.19 6.01 12.99
N PRO A 141 3.58 7.21 12.92
CA PRO A 141 2.23 7.40 12.39
C PRO A 141 2.01 6.88 10.97
N LEU A 142 2.97 7.05 10.07
CA LEU A 142 2.87 6.56 8.69
C LEU A 142 2.74 5.03 8.65
N GLU A 143 3.58 4.32 9.38
CA GLU A 143 3.58 2.85 9.39
C GLU A 143 2.38 2.26 10.12
N GLU A 144 2.03 2.81 11.27
CA GLU A 144 0.87 2.37 12.05
C GLU A 144 -0.42 2.52 11.25
N SER A 145 -0.62 3.66 10.62
CA SER A 145 -1.82 3.93 9.81
C SER A 145 -1.87 3.04 8.56
N ALA A 146 -0.76 2.85 7.86
CA ALA A 146 -0.70 2.01 6.66
C ALA A 146 -0.97 0.54 7.00
N ARG A 147 -0.43 0.05 8.10
CA ARG A 147 -0.67 -1.30 8.60
C ARG A 147 -2.14 -1.52 8.97
N ALA A 148 -2.74 -0.58 9.70
CA ALA A 148 -4.14 -0.64 10.07
C ALA A 148 -5.06 -0.62 8.84
N PHE A 149 -4.77 0.26 7.88
CA PHE A 149 -5.51 0.32 6.62
C PHE A 149 -5.43 -1.01 5.86
N ALA A 150 -4.23 -1.55 5.65
CA ALA A 150 -4.04 -2.78 4.89
C ALA A 150 -4.81 -3.97 5.48
N GLN A 151 -4.82 -4.10 6.80
CA GLN A 151 -5.56 -5.16 7.49
C GLN A 151 -7.08 -5.00 7.33
N GLU A 152 -7.59 -3.80 7.48
CA GLU A 152 -9.03 -3.53 7.33
C GLU A 152 -9.47 -3.68 5.88
N GLU A 153 -8.70 -3.14 4.94
CA GLU A 153 -9.02 -3.23 3.51
C GLU A 153 -8.96 -4.68 3.01
N TYR A 154 -8.00 -5.47 3.49
CA TYR A 154 -7.99 -6.89 3.17
C TYR A 154 -9.28 -7.60 3.61
N LYS A 155 -9.81 -7.29 4.79
CA LYS A 155 -11.10 -7.83 5.25
C LYS A 155 -12.25 -7.44 4.31
N ASN A 156 -12.23 -6.21 3.79
CA ASN A 156 -13.25 -5.75 2.84
C ASN A 156 -13.14 -6.46 1.49
N LEU A 157 -11.92 -6.72 1.01
CA LEU A 157 -11.67 -7.40 -0.27
C LEU A 157 -11.88 -8.92 -0.21
N LYS A 158 -11.70 -9.53 0.96
CA LYS A 158 -11.74 -10.98 1.14
C LYS A 158 -12.99 -11.65 0.57
N PRO A 159 -14.22 -11.16 0.81
CA PRO A 159 -15.42 -11.75 0.19
C PRO A 159 -15.38 -11.72 -1.35
N MET A 160 -14.81 -10.65 -1.94
CA MET A 160 -14.71 -10.52 -3.39
C MET A 160 -13.63 -11.43 -4.00
N ILE A 161 -12.61 -11.77 -3.20
CA ILE A 161 -11.53 -12.67 -3.58
C ILE A 161 -12.02 -14.13 -3.55
N GLU A 162 -12.81 -14.49 -2.55
CA GLU A 162 -13.23 -15.87 -2.28
C GLU A 162 -14.53 -16.29 -2.98
N GLU A 163 -15.29 -15.35 -3.54
CA GLU A 163 -16.51 -15.63 -4.33
C GLU A 163 -16.16 -16.18 -5.73
#